data_46c35e5e1aefa41a56cc8b48c4c3ad02
#
_entry.id   46c35e5e1aefa41a56cc8b48c4c3ad02
#
_cell.length_a   1.000
_cell.length_b   1.000
_cell.length_c   1.000
_cell.angle_alpha   90.00
_cell.angle_beta   90.00
_cell.angle_gamma   90.00
#
_symmetry.space_group_name_H-M   'P 1'
#
loop_
_entity.id
_entity.type
_entity.pdbx_description
1 polymer ?
#
loop_
_entity_poly.entity_id
_entity_poly.type
_entity_poly.pdbx_seq_one_letter_code
_entity_poly.pdbx_strand_id
1 'polypeptide(L)'
;MEQQRYALRVETVDRVIRAVAVTPLPKAPEIVLGVLDLHGQVIPLIDLRRRFGLPTRKLRTSDQFVIARAGLLTVALAVDGTESVQQVLPEAIQEAGGIVSGTEFLEGVTRNEEGLVLIHDLGTLLFPEEARALARALEGTPA
;
A
#
# COMPACT_ATOMS: atom_id res chain seq x y z
N MET A 1 -9.86 1.80 5.17
CA MET A 1 -9.30 2.86 6.02
C MET A 1 -10.28 4.02 6.04
N GLU A 2 -10.61 4.51 7.20
CA GLU A 2 -11.54 5.64 7.38
C GLU A 2 -12.86 5.44 6.63
N GLN A 3 -13.39 4.23 6.67
CA GLN A 3 -14.62 3.83 5.99
C GLN A 3 -14.53 3.85 4.47
N GLN A 4 -13.40 4.30 3.90
CA GLN A 4 -13.19 4.23 2.47
C GLN A 4 -12.61 2.87 2.09
N ARG A 5 -13.15 2.27 1.04
CA ARG A 5 -12.66 1.01 0.51
C ARG A 5 -11.69 1.24 -0.62
N TYR A 6 -10.60 0.48 -0.57
CA TYR A 6 -9.59 0.48 -1.61
C TYR A 6 -9.44 -0.93 -2.14
N ALA A 7 -9.07 -1.04 -3.40
CA ALA A 7 -8.84 -2.33 -4.04
C ALA A 7 -7.46 -2.35 -4.68
N LEU A 8 -6.91 -3.56 -4.75
CA LEU A 8 -5.67 -3.83 -5.46
C LEU A 8 -5.95 -4.93 -6.47
N ARG A 9 -5.20 -4.92 -7.57
CA ARG A 9 -5.26 -6.06 -8.49
C ARG A 9 -4.72 -7.28 -7.78
N VAL A 10 -5.45 -8.38 -7.83
CA VAL A 10 -5.10 -9.59 -7.09
C VAL A 10 -3.74 -10.14 -7.48
N GLU A 11 -3.34 -9.98 -8.75
CA GLU A 11 -2.05 -10.47 -9.22
C GLU A 11 -0.85 -9.72 -8.62
N THR A 12 -1.08 -8.55 -8.01
CA THR A 12 -0.01 -7.82 -7.32
C THR A 12 0.12 -8.21 -5.86
N VAL A 13 -0.88 -8.89 -5.32
CA VAL A 13 -0.90 -9.26 -3.89
C VAL A 13 -0.28 -10.64 -3.73
N ASP A 14 0.74 -10.73 -2.87
CA ASP A 14 1.34 -12.01 -2.53
C ASP A 14 0.51 -12.70 -1.43
N ARG A 15 0.30 -12.00 -0.32
CA ARG A 15 -0.48 -12.52 0.80
C ARG A 15 -0.85 -11.42 1.77
N VAL A 16 -1.73 -11.75 2.71
CA VAL A 16 -2.12 -10.88 3.81
C VAL A 16 -1.69 -11.56 5.10
N ILE A 17 -1.05 -10.80 5.98
CA ILE A 17 -0.62 -11.32 7.28
C ILE A 17 -1.15 -10.40 8.38
N ARG A 18 -1.14 -10.91 9.61
CA ARG A 18 -1.40 -10.06 10.77
C ARG A 18 -0.21 -9.14 11.00
N ALA A 19 -0.47 -8.01 11.63
CA ALA A 19 0.60 -7.08 11.99
C ALA A 19 1.66 -7.79 12.83
N VAL A 20 2.91 -7.60 12.44
CA VAL A 20 4.08 -8.14 13.15
C VAL A 20 4.98 -6.98 13.56
N ALA A 21 6.04 -7.30 14.29
CA ALA A 21 6.98 -6.28 14.75
C ALA A 21 7.60 -5.53 13.57
N VAL A 22 7.69 -4.21 13.72
CA VAL A 22 8.24 -3.31 12.70
C VAL A 22 9.52 -2.70 13.27
N THR A 23 10.59 -2.79 12.49
CA THR A 23 11.87 -2.19 12.86
C THR A 23 12.03 -0.88 12.10
N PRO A 24 12.32 0.23 12.78
CA PRO A 24 12.55 1.49 12.08
C PRO A 24 13.70 1.38 11.08
N LEU A 25 13.55 2.03 9.93
CA LEU A 25 14.58 2.05 8.89
C LEU A 25 15.15 3.47 8.82
N PRO A 26 16.39 3.69 9.28
CA PRO A 26 16.99 5.01 9.24
C PRO A 26 17.10 5.55 7.82
N LYS A 27 16.86 6.84 7.65
CA LYS A 27 16.98 7.57 6.38
C LYS A 27 15.99 7.16 5.31
N ALA A 28 14.95 6.39 5.69
CA ALA A 28 13.87 6.05 4.76
C ALA A 28 12.92 7.24 4.58
N PRO A 29 12.19 7.31 3.46
CA PRO A 29 11.14 8.33 3.27
C PRO A 29 10.08 8.26 4.38
N GLU A 30 9.43 9.38 4.63
CA GLU A 30 8.39 9.45 5.68
C GLU A 30 7.25 8.47 5.50
N ILE A 31 6.94 8.11 4.25
CA ILE A 31 5.88 7.15 3.95
C ILE A 31 6.22 5.74 4.44
N VAL A 32 7.49 5.47 4.71
CA VAL A 32 7.96 4.16 5.17
C VAL A 32 7.95 4.14 6.69
N LEU A 33 7.11 3.30 7.28
CA LEU A 33 7.02 3.14 8.74
C LEU A 33 8.20 2.37 9.32
N GLY A 34 8.83 1.54 8.52
CA GLY A 34 9.93 0.69 8.94
C GLY A 34 10.00 -0.53 8.03
N VAL A 35 10.61 -1.59 8.53
CA VAL A 35 10.75 -2.84 7.78
C VAL A 35 10.26 -4.02 8.60
N LEU A 36 9.83 -5.05 7.92
CA LEU A 36 9.48 -6.35 8.49
C LEU A 36 10.56 -7.34 8.11
N ASP A 37 10.82 -8.30 9.00
CA ASP A 37 11.59 -9.48 8.63
C ASP A 37 10.59 -10.62 8.44
N LEU A 38 10.39 -11.02 7.20
CA LEU A 38 9.46 -12.08 6.86
C LEU A 38 10.24 -13.23 6.25
N HIS A 39 10.51 -14.23 7.05
CA HIS A 39 11.28 -15.41 6.63
C HIS A 39 12.64 -15.06 6.02
N GLY A 40 13.34 -14.10 6.64
CA GLY A 40 14.64 -13.65 6.18
C GLY A 40 14.62 -12.58 5.11
N GLN A 41 13.43 -12.24 4.60
CA GLN A 41 13.29 -11.16 3.63
C GLN A 41 12.92 -9.87 4.35
N VAL A 42 13.67 -8.80 4.08
CA VAL A 42 13.40 -7.48 4.65
C VAL A 42 12.41 -6.75 3.72
N ILE A 43 11.24 -6.43 4.26
CA ILE A 43 10.15 -5.85 3.48
C ILE A 43 9.78 -4.49 4.08
N PRO A 44 9.84 -3.40 3.31
CA PRO A 44 9.43 -2.08 3.82
C PRO A 44 7.92 -2.01 4.00
N LEU A 45 7.51 -1.41 5.11
CA LEU A 45 6.10 -1.19 5.43
C LEU A 45 5.72 0.22 5.07
N ILE A 46 4.74 0.37 4.19
CA ILE A 46 4.29 1.65 3.66
C ILE A 46 3.04 2.11 4.42
N ASP A 47 3.00 3.38 4.77
CA ASP A 47 1.87 4.01 5.41
C ASP A 47 0.91 4.57 4.35
N LEU A 48 -0.11 3.80 4.02
CA LEU A 48 -1.11 4.24 3.04
C LEU A 48 -1.91 5.45 3.53
N ARG A 49 -2.13 5.57 4.83
CA ARG A 49 -2.84 6.73 5.38
C ARG A 49 -2.10 8.01 5.02
N ARG A 50 -0.80 8.02 5.19
CA ARG A 50 0.02 9.19 4.84
C ARG A 50 -0.02 9.46 3.33
N ARG A 51 0.05 8.41 2.52
CA ARG A 51 0.02 8.56 1.06
C ARG A 51 -1.31 9.15 0.58
N PHE A 52 -2.41 8.76 1.22
CA PHE A 52 -3.75 9.24 0.83
C PHE A 52 -4.16 10.52 1.56
N GLY A 53 -3.29 11.08 2.40
CA GLY A 53 -3.61 12.29 3.15
C GLY A 53 -4.61 12.08 4.27
N LEU A 54 -4.75 10.86 4.76
CA LEU A 54 -5.62 10.54 5.87
C LEU A 54 -4.89 10.77 7.20
N PRO A 55 -5.64 10.97 8.32
CA PRO A 55 -5.00 11.08 9.62
C PRO A 55 -4.17 9.86 9.94
N THR A 56 -2.94 10.09 10.42
CA THR A 56 -2.06 9.00 10.82
C THR A 56 -2.46 8.48 12.18
N ARG A 57 -2.18 7.22 12.45
CA ARG A 57 -2.38 6.61 13.76
C ARG A 57 -1.33 5.54 14.01
N LYS A 58 -1.20 5.17 15.26
CA LYS A 58 -0.29 4.08 15.62
C LYS A 58 -0.80 2.76 15.08
N LEU A 59 0.13 1.88 14.72
CA LEU A 59 -0.21 0.51 14.32
C LEU A 59 -0.86 -0.22 15.50
N ARG A 60 -1.84 -1.05 15.18
CA ARG A 60 -2.56 -1.89 16.15
C ARG A 60 -2.26 -3.35 15.88
N THR A 61 -2.35 -4.17 16.90
CA THR A 61 -2.18 -5.62 16.73
C THR A 61 -3.28 -6.22 15.87
N SER A 62 -4.42 -5.54 15.76
CA SER A 62 -5.54 -5.97 14.91
C SER A 62 -5.36 -5.56 13.45
N ASP A 63 -4.36 -4.74 13.13
CA ASP A 63 -4.10 -4.34 11.76
C ASP A 63 -3.61 -5.53 10.94
N GLN A 64 -3.75 -5.42 9.63
CA GLN A 64 -3.24 -6.41 8.70
C GLN A 64 -2.22 -5.76 7.77
N PHE A 65 -1.26 -6.55 7.34
CA PHE A 65 -0.26 -6.11 6.37
C PHE A 65 -0.47 -6.89 5.08
N VAL A 66 -0.69 -6.16 4.00
CA VAL A 66 -0.82 -6.74 2.66
C VAL A 66 0.55 -6.75 2.03
N ILE A 67 1.08 -7.94 1.76
CA ILE A 67 2.36 -8.09 1.10
C ILE A 67 2.10 -8.09 -0.40
N ALA A 68 2.66 -7.12 -1.10
CA ALA A 68 2.36 -6.90 -2.51
C ALA A 68 3.58 -6.40 -3.26
N ARG A 69 3.49 -6.37 -4.59
CA ARG A 69 4.56 -5.86 -5.43
C ARG A 69 4.20 -4.48 -5.97
N ALA A 70 5.10 -3.53 -5.72
CA ALA A 70 5.01 -2.18 -6.25
C ALA A 70 6.12 -2.06 -7.30
N GLY A 71 5.81 -2.35 -8.56
CA GLY A 71 6.81 -2.49 -9.59
C GLY A 71 7.70 -3.70 -9.33
N LEU A 72 9.01 -3.48 -9.19
CA LEU A 72 9.96 -4.55 -8.90
C LEU A 72 10.21 -4.74 -7.41
N LEU A 73 9.59 -3.94 -6.57
CA LEU A 73 9.83 -3.94 -5.13
C LEU A 73 8.67 -4.63 -4.41
N THR A 74 9.01 -5.56 -3.51
CA THR A 74 8.02 -6.13 -2.59
C THR A 74 7.85 -5.20 -1.41
N VAL A 75 6.62 -4.83 -1.11
CA VAL A 75 6.29 -3.93 -0.01
C VAL A 75 5.19 -4.54 0.85
N ALA A 76 5.07 -4.04 2.08
CA ALA A 76 3.93 -4.32 2.94
C ALA A 76 3.11 -3.05 3.07
N LEU A 77 1.79 -3.20 3.03
CA LEU A 77 0.85 -2.09 3.16
C LEU A 77 0.08 -2.27 4.45
N ALA A 78 0.14 -1.29 5.34
CA ALA A 78 -0.60 -1.35 6.60
C ALA A 78 -2.05 -0.96 6.34
N VAL A 79 -2.98 -1.85 6.68
CA VAL A 79 -4.42 -1.61 6.49
C VAL A 79 -5.18 -1.99 7.75
N ASP A 80 -6.40 -1.46 7.90
CA ASP A 80 -7.25 -1.78 9.04
C ASP A 80 -7.78 -3.21 8.96
N GLY A 81 -8.06 -3.68 7.75
CA GLY A 81 -8.54 -5.01 7.49
C GLY A 81 -8.72 -5.24 6.00
N THR A 82 -8.96 -6.48 5.63
CA THR A 82 -9.16 -6.85 4.23
C THR A 82 -10.51 -7.53 4.07
N GLU A 83 -11.04 -7.42 2.86
CA GLU A 83 -12.28 -8.08 2.47
C GLU A 83 -11.99 -9.11 1.38
N SER A 84 -13.02 -9.68 0.80
CA SER A 84 -12.88 -10.74 -0.18
C SER A 84 -12.37 -10.24 -1.53
N VAL A 85 -11.85 -11.16 -2.33
CA VAL A 85 -11.53 -10.91 -3.74
C VAL A 85 -12.85 -10.84 -4.52
N GLN A 86 -12.97 -9.81 -5.35
CA GLN A 86 -14.16 -9.61 -6.17
C GLN A 86 -13.77 -9.48 -7.63
N GLN A 87 -14.64 -10.00 -8.49
CA GLN A 87 -14.51 -9.78 -9.93
C GLN A 87 -15.16 -8.45 -10.29
N VAL A 88 -14.44 -7.63 -11.06
CA VAL A 88 -14.96 -6.37 -11.55
C VAL A 88 -14.77 -6.34 -13.05
N LEU A 89 -15.86 -6.10 -13.79
CA LEU A 89 -15.80 -6.02 -15.24
C LEU A 89 -15.01 -4.77 -15.64
N PRO A 90 -14.17 -4.84 -16.68
CA PRO A 90 -13.40 -3.66 -17.12
C PRO A 90 -14.26 -2.44 -17.42
N GLU A 91 -15.43 -2.64 -17.99
CA GLU A 91 -16.34 -1.54 -18.32
C GLU A 91 -16.98 -0.89 -17.09
N ALA A 92 -16.90 -1.54 -15.92
CA ALA A 92 -17.40 -0.97 -14.67
C ALA A 92 -16.36 -0.09 -13.99
N ILE A 93 -15.14 0.00 -14.52
CA ILE A 93 -14.06 0.78 -13.95
C ILE A 93 -13.94 2.10 -14.71
N GLN A 94 -14.06 3.20 -14.00
CA GLN A 94 -13.84 4.54 -14.56
C GLN A 94 -12.42 4.97 -14.24
N GLU A 95 -11.75 5.54 -15.24
CA GLU A 95 -10.41 6.07 -15.02
C GLU A 95 -10.46 7.24 -14.05
N ALA A 96 -9.52 7.26 -13.09
CA ALA A 96 -9.48 8.31 -12.07
C ALA A 96 -8.77 9.57 -12.56
N GLY A 97 -7.91 9.46 -13.57
CA GLY A 97 -7.09 10.56 -14.05
C GLY A 97 -7.89 11.74 -14.54
N GLY A 98 -7.56 12.95 -14.08
CA GLY A 98 -8.15 14.17 -14.56
C GLY A 98 -9.49 14.54 -13.96
N ILE A 99 -10.09 13.71 -13.11
CA ILE A 99 -11.39 13.95 -12.53
C ILE A 99 -11.28 14.74 -11.23
N VAL A 100 -10.38 14.31 -10.34
CA VAL A 100 -10.18 14.90 -9.01
C VAL A 100 -8.70 14.98 -8.74
N SER A 101 -8.25 16.09 -8.13
CA SER A 101 -6.86 16.20 -7.69
C SER A 101 -6.58 15.16 -6.59
N GLY A 102 -5.35 14.68 -6.53
CA GLY A 102 -4.95 13.67 -5.55
C GLY A 102 -5.24 12.24 -5.98
N THR A 103 -5.55 12.00 -7.26
CA THR A 103 -5.87 10.68 -7.78
C THR A 103 -4.70 10.02 -8.51
N GLU A 104 -3.49 10.55 -8.34
CA GLU A 104 -2.30 10.08 -9.07
C GLU A 104 -1.96 8.63 -8.75
N PHE A 105 -2.39 8.13 -7.59
CA PHE A 105 -2.09 6.76 -7.14
C PHE A 105 -3.19 5.78 -7.49
N LEU A 106 -4.24 6.24 -8.16
CA LEU A 106 -5.40 5.43 -8.47
C LEU A 106 -5.38 5.01 -9.94
N GLU A 107 -5.68 3.74 -10.16
CA GLU A 107 -5.89 3.20 -11.50
C GLU A 107 -7.27 3.55 -11.99
N GLY A 108 -8.26 3.50 -11.09
CA GLY A 108 -9.63 3.79 -11.44
C GLY A 108 -10.55 3.73 -10.24
N VAL A 109 -11.82 3.88 -10.50
CA VAL A 109 -12.87 3.86 -9.50
C VAL A 109 -13.98 2.95 -9.99
N THR A 110 -14.49 2.10 -9.11
CA THR A 110 -15.67 1.30 -9.38
C THR A 110 -16.68 1.48 -8.26
N ARG A 111 -17.88 0.97 -8.45
CA ARG A 111 -18.95 1.08 -7.47
C ARG A 111 -19.51 -0.28 -7.16
N ASN A 112 -19.76 -0.55 -5.88
CA ASN A 112 -20.47 -1.74 -5.46
C ASN A 112 -21.64 -1.34 -4.56
N GLU A 113 -22.31 -2.31 -3.94
CA GLU A 113 -23.48 -2.08 -3.11
C GLU A 113 -23.18 -1.16 -1.92
N GLU A 114 -21.95 -1.11 -1.48
CA GLU A 114 -21.55 -0.36 -0.29
C GLU A 114 -20.96 1.00 -0.62
N GLY A 115 -20.84 1.36 -1.91
CA GLY A 115 -20.36 2.65 -2.35
C GLY A 115 -19.21 2.56 -3.33
N LEU A 116 -18.37 3.61 -3.32
CA LEU A 116 -17.23 3.69 -4.23
C LEU A 116 -16.06 2.86 -3.71
N VAL A 117 -15.39 2.20 -4.64
CA VAL A 117 -14.14 1.47 -4.37
C VAL A 117 -13.06 2.10 -5.23
N LEU A 118 -11.99 2.57 -4.59
CA LEU A 118 -10.86 3.21 -5.27
C LEU A 118 -9.81 2.15 -5.55
N ILE A 119 -9.50 1.95 -6.84
CA ILE A 119 -8.53 0.94 -7.27
C ILE A 119 -7.15 1.57 -7.30
N HIS A 120 -6.27 1.10 -6.43
CA HIS A 120 -4.93 1.65 -6.25
C HIS A 120 -3.96 1.08 -7.26
N ASP A 121 -3.16 1.95 -7.86
CA ASP A 121 -2.08 1.54 -8.76
C ASP A 121 -0.78 1.46 -7.96
N LEU A 122 -0.35 0.24 -7.63
CA LEU A 122 0.89 0.05 -6.85
C LEU A 122 2.14 0.49 -7.60
N GLY A 123 2.08 0.54 -8.94
CA GLY A 123 3.21 1.02 -9.72
C GLY A 123 3.53 2.49 -9.48
N THR A 124 2.57 3.27 -8.99
CA THR A 124 2.76 4.69 -8.70
C THR A 124 2.83 5.00 -7.21
N LEU A 125 2.91 3.97 -6.37
CA LEU A 125 2.86 4.12 -4.92
C LEU A 125 3.97 5.00 -4.38
N LEU A 126 5.19 4.83 -4.88
CA LEU A 126 6.35 5.59 -4.47
C LEU A 126 6.73 6.59 -5.56
N PHE A 127 7.01 7.83 -5.16
CA PHE A 127 7.61 8.78 -6.07
C PHE A 127 9.04 8.33 -6.40
N PRO A 128 9.58 8.70 -7.59
CA PRO A 128 10.94 8.26 -7.96
C PRO A 128 12.01 8.58 -6.91
N GLU A 129 11.93 9.76 -6.28
CA GLU A 129 12.89 10.13 -5.24
C GLU A 129 12.74 9.25 -4.00
N GLU A 130 11.50 8.89 -3.65
CA GLU A 130 11.23 8.01 -2.53
C GLU A 130 11.75 6.61 -2.80
N ALA A 131 11.54 6.10 -4.01
CA ALA A 131 12.04 4.79 -4.39
C ALA A 131 13.57 4.73 -4.31
N ARG A 132 14.25 5.78 -4.76
CA ARG A 132 15.71 5.86 -4.66
C ARG A 132 16.17 5.94 -3.22
N ALA A 133 15.51 6.77 -2.40
CA ALA A 133 15.88 6.92 -0.99
C ALA A 133 15.66 5.61 -0.23
N LEU A 134 14.57 4.91 -0.54
CA LEU A 134 14.28 3.62 0.08
C LEU A 134 15.34 2.58 -0.31
N ALA A 135 15.72 2.51 -1.57
CA ALA A 135 16.73 1.58 -2.04
C ALA A 135 18.05 1.81 -1.29
N ARG A 136 18.46 3.07 -1.14
CA ARG A 136 19.69 3.40 -0.40
C ARG A 136 19.59 3.03 1.07
N ALA A 137 18.43 3.27 1.69
CA ALA A 137 18.23 2.92 3.10
C ALA A 137 18.27 1.41 3.31
N LEU A 138 17.70 0.64 2.39
CA LEU A 138 17.74 -0.82 2.47
C LEU A 138 19.14 -1.38 2.30
N GLU A 139 19.96 -0.77 1.45
CA GLU A 139 21.36 -1.17 1.27
C GLU A 139 22.17 -1.02 2.55
N GLY A 140 21.85 -0.03 3.37
CA GLY A 140 22.52 0.20 4.63
C GLY A 140 22.04 -0.68 5.77
N THR A 141 21.06 -1.56 5.52
CA THR A 141 20.46 -2.40 6.56
C THR A 141 21.21 -3.74 6.64
N PRO A 142 21.70 -4.14 7.82
CA PRO A 142 22.33 -5.46 7.96
C PRO A 142 21.34 -6.56 7.63
N ALA A 143 21.81 -7.53 6.89
CA ALA A 143 20.99 -8.69 6.52
C ALA A 143 20.66 -9.56 7.73
#